data_1bf59e8324b99d04809b835d374510fc
#
_entry.id   1bf59e8324b99d04809b835d374510fc
#
_cell.length_a   1.000
_cell.length_b   1.000
_cell.length_c   1.000
_cell.angle_alpha   90.00
_cell.angle_beta   90.00
_cell.angle_gamma   90.00
#
_symmetry.space_group_name_H-M   'P 1'
#
loop_
_entity.id
_entity.type
_entity.pdbx_description
1 polymer ?
#
loop_
_entity_poly.entity_id
_entity_poly.type
_entity_poly.pdbx_seq_one_letter_code
_entity_poly.pdbx_strand_id
1 'polypeptide(L)'
;MRFPENLKKGGTIGFVAPSFGCTTEPYKSAFANAQKKWKEMGYQLDLGPNCYADHGIGISAAPEECGKELTEYYVSEKNDCLISCGGGELMCEDLDYVDFEKIRKAPAKWYLGYSDNTHFTYLLPTLCDTAAVYGPCASDFGMEPWHKSVVDAFGVLTGEVRTVRGYEGWER
;
A
#
# COMPACT_ATOMS: atom_id res chain seq x y z
N MET A 1 -4.15 -20.15 3.78
CA MET A 1 -3.77 -18.74 3.49
C MET A 1 -2.29 -18.57 3.78
N ARG A 2 -1.55 -18.05 2.82
CA ARG A 2 -0.13 -17.70 2.97
C ARG A 2 -0.02 -16.38 3.72
N PHE A 3 0.82 -16.35 4.74
CA PHE A 3 1.15 -15.11 5.45
C PHE A 3 2.52 -14.62 4.97
N PRO A 4 2.61 -13.34 4.52
CA PRO A 4 3.89 -12.77 4.12
C PRO A 4 4.90 -12.71 5.27
N GLU A 5 6.17 -12.68 4.94
CA GLU A 5 7.21 -12.35 5.92
C GLU A 5 7.07 -10.91 6.42
N ASN A 6 7.45 -10.68 7.66
CA ASN A 6 7.42 -9.35 8.24
C ASN A 6 8.51 -8.47 7.65
N LEU A 7 8.19 -7.19 7.44
CA LEU A 7 9.15 -6.16 7.06
C LEU A 7 10.23 -6.03 8.14
N LYS A 8 11.47 -6.33 7.78
CA LYS A 8 12.61 -6.24 8.69
C LYS A 8 13.15 -4.83 8.74
N LYS A 9 13.77 -4.45 9.86
CA LYS A 9 14.48 -3.17 9.97
C LYS A 9 15.55 -3.07 8.88
N GLY A 10 15.58 -1.95 8.17
CA GLY A 10 16.46 -1.75 7.01
C GLY A 10 15.93 -2.32 5.69
N GLY A 11 14.79 -3.00 5.72
CA GLY A 11 14.13 -3.50 4.52
C GLY A 11 13.58 -2.39 3.63
N THR A 12 13.05 -2.78 2.48
CA THR A 12 12.55 -1.86 1.45
C THR A 12 11.03 -1.85 1.40
N ILE A 13 10.43 -0.68 1.55
CA ILE A 13 9.00 -0.45 1.38
C ILE A 13 8.76 -0.04 -0.08
N GLY A 14 7.98 -0.83 -0.79
CA GLY A 14 7.50 -0.49 -2.12
C GLY A 14 6.21 0.34 -2.05
N PHE A 15 6.06 1.30 -2.94
CA PHE A 15 4.87 2.12 -3.07
C PHE A 15 4.29 1.98 -4.47
N VAL A 16 2.98 1.88 -4.53
CA VAL A 16 2.22 1.78 -5.77
C VAL A 16 1.02 2.73 -5.71
N ALA A 17 0.57 3.18 -6.85
CA ALA A 17 -0.61 4.04 -6.94
C ALA A 17 -1.62 3.43 -7.92
N PRO A 18 -2.27 2.31 -7.54
CA PRO A 18 -3.20 1.61 -8.42
C PRO A 18 -4.48 2.41 -8.68
N SER A 19 -4.71 3.48 -7.94
CA SER A 19 -5.87 4.34 -8.14
C SER A 19 -5.48 5.81 -8.03
N PHE A 20 -5.05 6.30 -6.85
CA PHE A 20 -4.70 7.70 -6.64
C PHE A 20 -3.19 7.89 -6.43
N GLY A 21 -2.59 8.78 -7.23
CA GLY A 21 -1.22 9.29 -7.03
C GLY A 21 -1.20 10.52 -6.12
N CYS A 22 -0.18 10.64 -5.27
CA CYS A 22 -0.06 11.74 -4.30
C CYS A 22 0.42 13.04 -4.97
N THR A 23 -0.39 13.60 -5.90
CA THR A 23 -0.05 14.80 -6.68
C THR A 23 -0.62 16.08 -6.10
N THR A 24 -1.75 16.01 -5.39
CA THR A 24 -2.48 17.15 -4.84
C THR A 24 -2.27 17.30 -3.33
N GLU A 25 -2.37 18.54 -2.83
CA GLU A 25 -2.36 18.79 -1.39
C GLU A 25 -3.70 18.38 -0.74
N PRO A 26 -3.68 17.85 0.48
CA PRO A 26 -2.52 17.68 1.40
C PRO A 26 -1.73 16.37 1.18
N TYR A 27 -2.16 15.50 0.28
CA TYR A 27 -1.58 14.16 0.09
C TYR A 27 -0.12 14.20 -0.35
N LYS A 28 0.25 15.16 -1.19
CA LYS A 28 1.62 15.34 -1.69
C LYS A 28 2.61 15.62 -0.56
N SER A 29 2.34 16.62 0.27
CA SER A 29 3.19 16.95 1.40
C SER A 29 3.14 15.88 2.49
N ALA A 30 1.98 15.26 2.74
CA ALA A 30 1.84 14.18 3.67
C ALA A 30 2.68 12.95 3.24
N PHE A 31 2.62 12.53 1.98
CA PHE A 31 3.42 11.42 1.49
C PHE A 31 4.93 11.74 1.52
N ALA A 32 5.33 12.98 1.20
CA ALA A 32 6.73 13.40 1.32
C ALA A 32 7.22 13.31 2.78
N ASN A 33 6.38 13.72 3.76
CA ASN A 33 6.70 13.58 5.18
C ASN A 33 6.79 12.12 5.62
N ALA A 34 5.87 11.26 5.16
CA ALA A 34 5.93 9.82 5.42
C ALA A 34 7.24 9.20 4.91
N GLN A 35 7.64 9.52 3.68
CA GLN A 35 8.91 9.05 3.12
C GLN A 35 10.12 9.48 3.96
N LYS A 36 10.12 10.73 4.42
CA LYS A 36 11.18 11.24 5.31
C LYS A 36 11.25 10.42 6.60
N LYS A 37 10.11 10.19 7.26
CA LYS A 37 10.03 9.39 8.48
C LYS A 37 10.57 7.98 8.30
N TRP A 38 10.13 7.26 7.25
CA TRP A 38 10.61 5.89 7.01
C TRP A 38 12.12 5.83 6.74
N LYS A 39 12.67 6.83 6.02
CA LYS A 39 14.12 6.95 5.84
C LYS A 39 14.85 7.20 7.17
N GLU A 40 14.31 8.05 8.04
CA GLU A 40 14.85 8.31 9.38
C GLU A 40 14.75 7.06 10.28
N MET A 41 13.73 6.23 10.10
CA MET A 41 13.60 4.91 10.74
C MET A 41 14.56 3.86 10.17
N GLY A 42 15.25 4.17 9.08
CA GLY A 42 16.27 3.32 8.44
C GLY A 42 15.73 2.40 7.32
N TYR A 43 14.49 2.61 6.83
CA TYR A 43 13.95 1.86 5.70
C TYR A 43 14.41 2.41 4.36
N GLN A 44 14.53 1.51 3.37
CA GLN A 44 14.68 1.89 1.97
C GLN A 44 13.30 2.07 1.33
N LEU A 45 13.21 2.89 0.28
CA LEU A 45 11.96 3.18 -0.39
C LEU A 45 12.10 2.88 -1.89
N ASP A 46 11.13 2.14 -2.44
CA ASP A 46 11.00 1.79 -3.85
C ASP A 46 9.68 2.37 -4.39
N LEU A 47 9.76 3.51 -5.06
CA LEU A 47 8.58 4.23 -5.53
C LEU A 47 8.19 3.77 -6.94
N GLY A 48 6.95 3.35 -7.10
CA GLY A 48 6.34 3.06 -8.39
C GLY A 48 6.20 4.32 -9.26
N PRO A 49 6.18 4.16 -10.57
CA PRO A 49 6.10 5.28 -11.51
C PRO A 49 4.83 6.13 -11.34
N ASN A 50 3.73 5.51 -10.87
CA ASN A 50 2.44 6.19 -10.73
C ASN A 50 2.27 6.92 -9.40
N CYS A 51 3.21 6.82 -8.44
CA CYS A 51 3.09 7.44 -7.12
C CYS A 51 2.83 8.95 -7.15
N TYR A 52 3.31 9.63 -8.19
CA TYR A 52 3.12 11.06 -8.45
C TYR A 52 2.52 11.34 -9.83
N ALA A 53 1.84 10.35 -10.42
CA ALA A 53 1.10 10.53 -11.66
C ALA A 53 -0.31 11.07 -11.40
N ASP A 54 -0.88 11.78 -12.37
CA ASP A 54 -2.19 12.43 -12.29
C ASP A 54 -2.88 12.40 -13.66
N HIS A 55 -3.96 11.64 -13.76
CA HIS A 55 -4.83 11.55 -14.93
C HIS A 55 -6.26 12.07 -14.64
N GLY A 56 -6.44 12.78 -13.53
CA GLY A 56 -7.71 13.34 -13.11
C GLY A 56 -8.03 13.07 -11.63
N ILE A 57 -9.26 13.43 -11.24
CA ILE A 57 -9.68 13.35 -9.84
C ILE A 57 -9.69 11.88 -9.38
N GLY A 58 -8.82 11.54 -8.43
CA GLY A 58 -8.73 10.20 -7.85
C GLY A 58 -8.12 9.15 -8.80
N ILE A 59 -7.45 9.57 -9.88
CA ILE A 59 -6.89 8.69 -10.91
C ILE A 59 -5.41 9.04 -11.11
N SER A 60 -4.53 8.06 -10.92
CA SER A 60 -3.07 8.23 -11.10
C SER A 60 -2.65 8.10 -12.57
N ALA A 61 -3.01 6.99 -13.22
CA ALA A 61 -2.63 6.67 -14.59
C ALA A 61 -3.77 5.90 -15.29
N ALA A 62 -3.55 5.43 -16.51
CA ALA A 62 -4.53 4.57 -17.19
C ALA A 62 -4.66 3.21 -16.47
N PRO A 63 -5.83 2.55 -16.52
CA PRO A 63 -6.05 1.25 -15.86
C PRO A 63 -4.99 0.20 -16.17
N GLU A 64 -4.58 0.10 -17.43
CA GLU A 64 -3.53 -0.83 -17.87
C GLU A 64 -2.18 -0.55 -17.18
N GLU A 65 -1.81 0.72 -17.05
CA GLU A 65 -0.57 1.13 -16.39
C GLU A 65 -0.62 0.85 -14.89
N CYS A 66 -1.76 1.09 -14.25
CA CYS A 66 -1.98 0.83 -12.83
C CYS A 66 -1.95 -0.68 -12.51
N GLY A 67 -2.66 -1.50 -13.28
CA GLY A 67 -2.65 -2.97 -13.12
C GLY A 67 -1.28 -3.58 -13.37
N LYS A 68 -0.55 -3.06 -14.36
CA LYS A 68 0.83 -3.48 -14.64
C LYS A 68 1.79 -3.10 -13.51
N GLU A 69 1.76 -1.84 -13.02
CA GLU A 69 2.56 -1.40 -11.88
C GLU A 69 2.30 -2.31 -10.67
N LEU A 70 1.02 -2.53 -10.34
CA LEU A 70 0.63 -3.35 -9.20
C LEU A 70 1.19 -4.78 -9.31
N THR A 71 1.07 -5.40 -10.48
CA THR A 71 1.61 -6.73 -10.73
C THR A 71 3.14 -6.75 -10.61
N GLU A 72 3.84 -5.84 -11.30
CA GLU A 72 5.30 -5.80 -11.35
C GLU A 72 5.91 -5.54 -9.96
N TYR A 73 5.33 -4.59 -9.21
CA TYR A 73 5.80 -4.27 -7.87
C TYR A 73 5.50 -5.39 -6.87
N TYR A 74 4.35 -6.07 -7.01
CA TYR A 74 4.03 -7.17 -6.13
C TYR A 74 5.03 -8.34 -6.27
N VAL A 75 5.42 -8.66 -7.48
CA VAL A 75 6.35 -9.79 -7.73
C VAL A 75 7.83 -9.39 -7.68
N SER A 76 8.13 -8.10 -7.56
CA SER A 76 9.50 -7.59 -7.51
C SER A 76 10.24 -8.08 -6.26
N GLU A 77 11.49 -8.47 -6.42
CA GLU A 77 12.38 -8.80 -5.28
C GLU A 77 13.08 -7.56 -4.69
N LYS A 78 12.82 -6.36 -5.23
CA LYS A 78 13.43 -5.10 -4.77
C LYS A 78 12.77 -4.52 -3.53
N ASN A 79 11.56 -4.96 -3.21
CA ASN A 79 10.80 -4.49 -2.06
C ASN A 79 10.23 -5.65 -1.25
N ASP A 80 10.11 -5.45 0.05
CA ASP A 80 9.69 -6.47 1.03
C ASP A 80 8.19 -6.40 1.33
N CYS A 81 7.57 -5.24 1.16
CA CYS A 81 6.13 -5.03 1.29
C CYS A 81 5.65 -3.93 0.34
N LEU A 82 4.35 -3.83 0.11
CA LEU A 82 3.73 -2.76 -0.66
C LEU A 82 2.77 -1.96 0.18
N ILE A 83 2.83 -0.63 0.03
CA ILE A 83 1.85 0.31 0.59
C ILE A 83 1.29 1.13 -0.57
N SER A 84 -0.04 1.17 -0.70
CA SER A 84 -0.71 2.03 -1.67
C SER A 84 -0.56 3.50 -1.30
N CYS A 85 -0.35 4.36 -2.28
CA CYS A 85 -0.25 5.82 -2.10
C CYS A 85 -1.54 6.41 -1.54
N GLY A 86 -2.69 5.97 -2.05
CA GLY A 86 -4.01 6.45 -1.64
C GLY A 86 -5.13 5.51 -2.08
N GLY A 87 -6.35 5.87 -1.75
CA GLY A 87 -7.56 5.29 -2.31
C GLY A 87 -7.77 5.75 -3.76
N GLY A 88 -8.96 6.22 -4.11
CA GLY A 88 -9.28 6.75 -5.43
C GLY A 88 -10.57 6.19 -5.98
N GLU A 89 -10.70 6.20 -7.33
CA GLU A 89 -11.94 5.88 -8.02
C GLU A 89 -11.74 4.92 -9.22
N LEU A 90 -10.55 4.34 -9.38
CA LEU A 90 -10.16 3.65 -10.60
C LEU A 90 -9.94 2.14 -10.43
N MET A 91 -9.62 1.66 -9.25
CA MET A 91 -9.04 0.33 -9.07
C MET A 91 -9.92 -0.83 -9.57
N CYS A 92 -11.23 -0.65 -9.65
CA CYS A 92 -12.11 -1.65 -10.25
C CYS A 92 -11.81 -1.87 -11.75
N GLU A 93 -11.33 -0.85 -12.46
CA GLU A 93 -10.98 -0.91 -13.87
C GLU A 93 -9.59 -1.54 -14.10
N ASP A 94 -8.71 -1.46 -13.10
CA ASP A 94 -7.35 -2.04 -13.16
C ASP A 94 -7.36 -3.57 -13.14
N LEU A 95 -8.41 -4.18 -12.57
CA LEU A 95 -8.43 -5.60 -12.25
C LEU A 95 -8.24 -6.51 -13.47
N ASP A 96 -8.69 -6.08 -14.64
CA ASP A 96 -8.52 -6.80 -15.90
C ASP A 96 -7.05 -6.84 -16.37
N TYR A 97 -6.22 -5.93 -15.84
CA TYR A 97 -4.81 -5.79 -16.18
C TYR A 97 -3.87 -6.31 -15.08
N VAL A 98 -4.42 -6.78 -13.96
CA VAL A 98 -3.64 -7.40 -12.87
C VAL A 98 -3.44 -8.89 -13.15
N ASP A 99 -2.20 -9.34 -13.23
CA ASP A 99 -1.85 -10.77 -13.41
C ASP A 99 -1.88 -11.50 -12.05
N PHE A 100 -3.08 -11.86 -11.60
CA PHE A 100 -3.28 -12.61 -10.35
C PHE A 100 -2.61 -14.00 -10.37
N GLU A 101 -2.45 -14.63 -11.54
CA GLU A 101 -1.74 -15.90 -11.64
C GLU A 101 -0.24 -15.76 -11.37
N LYS A 102 0.36 -14.67 -11.85
CA LYS A 102 1.75 -14.34 -11.58
C LYS A 102 1.95 -14.00 -10.10
N ILE A 103 1.04 -13.19 -9.53
CA ILE A 103 1.04 -12.84 -8.11
C ILE A 103 0.90 -14.09 -7.22
N ARG A 104 -0.01 -15.01 -7.56
CA ARG A 104 -0.23 -16.25 -6.82
C ARG A 104 1.03 -17.14 -6.75
N LYS A 105 1.83 -17.14 -7.80
CA LYS A 105 3.08 -17.93 -7.91
C LYS A 105 4.28 -17.27 -7.22
N ALA A 106 4.22 -15.95 -7.01
CA ALA A 106 5.29 -15.21 -6.36
C ALA A 106 5.35 -15.47 -4.85
N PRO A 107 6.47 -15.16 -4.18
CA PRO A 107 6.52 -15.09 -2.73
C PRO A 107 5.41 -14.19 -2.18
N ALA A 108 4.78 -14.61 -1.08
CA ALA A 108 3.75 -13.80 -0.44
C ALA A 108 4.35 -12.48 0.06
N LYS A 109 3.68 -11.37 -0.20
CA LYS A 109 4.11 -10.03 0.17
C LYS A 109 2.95 -9.28 0.83
N TRP A 110 3.21 -8.55 1.91
CA TRP A 110 2.22 -7.68 2.51
C TRP A 110 1.82 -6.56 1.55
N TYR A 111 0.53 -6.39 1.38
CA TYR A 111 -0.07 -5.22 0.75
C TYR A 111 -0.93 -4.49 1.77
N LEU A 112 -0.74 -3.18 1.88
CA LEU A 112 -1.45 -2.29 2.80
C LEU A 112 -2.13 -1.17 2.02
N GLY A 113 -3.42 -0.97 2.25
CA GLY A 113 -4.22 0.13 1.71
C GLY A 113 -5.69 -0.02 2.10
N TYR A 114 -6.45 1.06 2.02
CA TYR A 114 -7.88 1.08 2.32
C TYR A 114 -8.68 1.80 1.24
N SER A 115 -9.98 1.97 1.43
CA SER A 115 -10.90 2.62 0.50
C SER A 115 -10.94 1.85 -0.83
N ASP A 116 -10.61 2.45 -1.97
CA ASP A 116 -10.59 1.80 -3.28
C ASP A 116 -9.67 0.56 -3.33
N ASN A 117 -8.62 0.53 -2.50
CA ASN A 117 -7.76 -0.64 -2.32
C ASN A 117 -8.47 -1.90 -1.80
N THR A 118 -9.75 -1.79 -1.40
CA THR A 118 -10.60 -2.93 -1.06
C THR A 118 -10.56 -3.99 -2.16
N HIS A 119 -10.55 -3.59 -3.42
CA HIS A 119 -10.50 -4.50 -4.55
C HIS A 119 -9.30 -5.45 -4.45
N PHE A 120 -8.12 -4.94 -4.23
CA PHE A 120 -6.92 -5.77 -4.18
C PHE A 120 -6.74 -6.49 -2.82
N THR A 121 -7.06 -5.82 -1.71
CA THR A 121 -7.00 -6.45 -0.38
C THR A 121 -8.02 -7.58 -0.22
N TYR A 122 -9.11 -7.58 -0.99
CA TYR A 122 -10.08 -8.66 -1.05
C TYR A 122 -9.64 -9.78 -2.01
N LEU A 123 -9.08 -9.43 -3.17
CA LEU A 123 -8.71 -10.41 -4.20
C LEU A 123 -7.40 -11.15 -3.89
N LEU A 124 -6.47 -10.57 -3.16
CA LEU A 124 -5.27 -11.28 -2.69
C LEU A 124 -5.61 -12.55 -1.87
N PRO A 125 -6.46 -12.50 -0.83
CA PRO A 125 -6.88 -13.72 -0.12
C PRO A 125 -7.70 -14.67 -1.00
N THR A 126 -8.60 -14.17 -1.83
CA THR A 126 -9.56 -15.00 -2.56
C THR A 126 -8.95 -15.67 -3.79
N LEU A 127 -8.10 -14.99 -4.55
CA LEU A 127 -7.49 -15.52 -5.77
C LEU A 127 -6.05 -16.04 -5.57
N CYS A 128 -5.30 -15.42 -4.66
CA CYS A 128 -3.89 -15.73 -4.46
C CYS A 128 -3.58 -16.46 -3.14
N ASP A 129 -4.61 -16.74 -2.33
CA ASP A 129 -4.47 -17.37 -1.00
C ASP A 129 -3.45 -16.66 -0.12
N THR A 130 -3.35 -15.32 -0.21
CA THR A 130 -2.33 -14.50 0.48
C THR A 130 -2.99 -13.44 1.34
N ALA A 131 -2.55 -13.33 2.60
CA ALA A 131 -3.05 -12.31 3.53
C ALA A 131 -2.67 -10.90 3.07
N ALA A 132 -3.59 -9.96 3.28
CA ALA A 132 -3.42 -8.53 3.03
C ALA A 132 -3.88 -7.72 4.24
N VAL A 133 -3.52 -6.45 4.31
CA VAL A 133 -3.94 -5.55 5.39
C VAL A 133 -4.81 -4.43 4.82
N TYR A 134 -6.07 -4.41 5.23
CA TYR A 134 -6.93 -3.25 5.00
C TYR A 134 -6.64 -2.20 6.07
N GLY A 135 -5.95 -1.12 5.71
CA GLY A 135 -5.48 -0.10 6.65
C GLY A 135 -4.88 1.12 5.94
N PRO A 136 -4.24 2.04 6.68
CA PRO A 136 -3.81 3.33 6.18
C PRO A 136 -3.00 3.27 4.90
N CYS A 137 -3.24 4.21 3.98
CA CYS A 137 -2.39 4.42 2.81
C CYS A 137 -1.11 5.20 3.16
N ALA A 138 -0.17 5.27 2.23
CA ALA A 138 1.15 5.87 2.47
C ALA A 138 1.09 7.33 2.94
N SER A 139 0.16 8.12 2.42
CA SER A 139 -0.02 9.53 2.83
C SER A 139 -0.42 9.68 4.30
N ASP A 140 -1.17 8.71 4.86
CA ASP A 140 -1.62 8.78 6.26
C ASP A 140 -0.45 8.70 7.25
N PHE A 141 0.64 8.05 6.85
CA PHE A 141 1.88 7.99 7.64
C PHE A 141 2.65 9.32 7.69
N GLY A 142 2.20 10.32 6.93
CA GLY A 142 2.68 11.70 7.05
C GLY A 142 2.18 12.45 8.28
N MET A 143 1.20 11.90 8.99
CA MET A 143 0.63 12.47 10.23
C MET A 143 1.68 12.70 11.32
N GLU A 144 1.53 13.79 12.07
CA GLU A 144 2.40 14.14 13.21
C GLU A 144 1.59 14.49 14.47
N PRO A 145 1.76 13.78 15.60
CA PRO A 145 2.37 12.44 15.70
C PRO A 145 1.49 11.37 15.04
N TRP A 146 2.06 10.18 14.79
CA TRP A 146 1.23 9.05 14.34
C TRP A 146 0.14 8.73 15.36
N HIS A 147 -1.10 8.69 14.90
CA HIS A 147 -2.16 8.12 15.71
C HIS A 147 -1.91 6.62 15.95
N LYS A 148 -2.43 6.08 17.04
CA LYS A 148 -2.24 4.66 17.40
C LYS A 148 -2.64 3.70 16.27
N SER A 149 -3.67 4.00 15.49
CA SER A 149 -4.09 3.17 14.35
C SER A 149 -3.02 3.07 13.26
N VAL A 150 -2.29 4.15 13.02
CA VAL A 150 -1.17 4.20 12.05
C VAL A 150 0.03 3.41 12.59
N VAL A 151 0.34 3.57 13.89
CA VAL A 151 1.38 2.79 14.57
C VAL A 151 1.06 1.30 14.51
N ASP A 152 -0.17 0.90 14.83
CA ASP A 152 -0.60 -0.50 14.83
C ASP A 152 -0.55 -1.10 13.41
N ALA A 153 -0.97 -0.35 12.40
CA ALA A 153 -0.91 -0.83 11.00
C ALA A 153 0.54 -1.09 10.56
N PHE A 154 1.46 -0.18 10.87
CA PHE A 154 2.88 -0.41 10.60
C PHE A 154 3.45 -1.56 11.41
N GLY A 155 3.03 -1.68 12.69
CA GLY A 155 3.40 -2.76 13.58
C GLY A 155 2.93 -4.14 13.07
N VAL A 156 1.82 -4.22 12.34
CA VAL A 156 1.38 -5.46 11.67
C VAL A 156 2.37 -5.84 10.56
N LEU A 157 2.81 -4.88 9.74
CA LEU A 157 3.80 -5.16 8.68
C LEU A 157 5.15 -5.62 9.25
N THR A 158 5.59 -5.02 10.35
CA THR A 158 6.86 -5.36 11.01
C THR A 158 6.76 -6.60 11.92
N GLY A 159 5.52 -7.07 12.22
CA GLY A 159 5.27 -8.18 13.13
C GLY A 159 5.34 -7.83 14.62
N GLU A 160 5.51 -6.55 14.97
CA GLU A 160 5.49 -6.06 16.35
C GLU A 160 4.08 -6.08 16.94
N VAL A 161 3.06 -5.92 16.10
CA VAL A 161 1.65 -5.97 16.47
C VAL A 161 1.00 -7.22 15.85
N ARG A 162 0.47 -8.10 16.71
CA ARG A 162 -0.24 -9.31 16.29
C ARG A 162 -1.74 -9.28 16.56
N THR A 163 -2.19 -8.29 17.29
CA THR A 163 -3.60 -8.11 17.63
C THR A 163 -3.94 -6.64 17.61
N VAL A 164 -4.83 -6.25 16.72
CA VAL A 164 -5.40 -4.91 16.67
C VAL A 164 -6.75 -4.91 17.39
N ARG A 165 -7.01 -3.90 18.22
CA ARG A 165 -8.29 -3.69 18.91
C ARG A 165 -8.90 -2.37 18.45
N GLY A 166 -10.20 -2.19 18.69
CA GLY A 166 -10.89 -0.92 18.44
C GLY A 166 -10.26 0.24 19.22
N TYR A 167 -10.37 1.42 18.66
CA TYR A 167 -9.87 2.66 19.27
C TYR A 167 -11.01 3.40 19.97
N GLU A 168 -10.66 4.25 20.96
CA GLU A 168 -11.66 5.00 21.75
C GLU A 168 -12.31 6.16 20.95
N GLY A 169 -11.63 6.62 19.86
CA GLY A 169 -12.15 7.66 18.99
C GLY A 169 -12.92 7.09 17.79
N TRP A 170 -13.96 7.79 17.35
CA TRP A 170 -14.72 7.50 16.14
C TRP A 170 -15.31 8.79 15.57
N GLU A 171 -15.51 8.82 14.26
CA GLU A 171 -16.19 9.92 13.56
C GLU A 171 -17.65 9.59 13.29
N ARG A 172 -18.49 10.63 13.23
CA ARG A 172 -19.92 10.53 12.92
C ARG A 172 -20.17 10.89 11.47
#